data_b81c51b6bf99c0cd038a06d3b498a3ac
#
_entry.id   b81c51b6bf99c0cd038a06d3b498a3ac
#
_cell.length_a   1.000
_cell.length_b   1.000
_cell.length_c   1.000
_cell.angle_alpha   90.00
_cell.angle_beta   90.00
_cell.angle_gamma   90.00
#
_symmetry.space_group_name_H-M   'P 1'
#
loop_
_entity.id
_entity.type
_entity.pdbx_description
1 polymer ?
#
loop_
_entity_poly.entity_id
_entity_poly.type
_entity_poly.pdbx_seq_one_letter_code
_entity_poly.pdbx_strand_id
1 'polypeptide(L)'
;MQTSIKLYYAPGACSLATHILLRETGTPFMLEKVDTSKHTTGGGGDFYAISPKGQVPVIELPDGTRITEGPVVAQYVADRAGAHTLMPPAGSLERYRVMEWQNYVTAELHKSFTPLFHGDVDATAKKALAAVLCKK
;
A
#
# COMPACT_ATOMS: atom_id res chain seq x y z
N MET A 1 -6.28 -21.94 13.12
CA MET A 1 -5.15 -21.00 13.04
C MET A 1 -5.11 -20.42 11.64
N GLN A 2 -4.98 -19.09 11.51
CA GLN A 2 -4.81 -18.45 10.21
C GLN A 2 -3.46 -18.88 9.64
N THR A 3 -3.45 -19.48 8.45
CA THR A 3 -2.22 -19.99 7.80
C THR A 3 -1.74 -19.10 6.67
N SER A 4 -2.52 -18.08 6.32
CA SER A 4 -2.27 -17.17 5.20
C SER A 4 -2.22 -15.71 5.64
N ILE A 5 -1.55 -14.89 4.84
CA ILE A 5 -1.56 -13.43 5.01
C ILE A 5 -2.97 -12.90 4.80
N LYS A 6 -3.41 -11.93 5.63
CA LYS A 6 -4.62 -11.15 5.36
C LYS A 6 -4.23 -9.79 4.83
N LEU A 7 -4.75 -9.41 3.66
CA LEU A 7 -4.59 -8.07 3.09
C LEU A 7 -5.83 -7.22 3.36
N TYR A 8 -5.65 -6.14 4.11
CA TYR A 8 -6.65 -5.08 4.22
C TYR A 8 -6.50 -4.13 3.04
N TYR A 9 -7.56 -3.96 2.25
CA TYR A 9 -7.53 -3.24 0.99
C TYR A 9 -8.76 -2.37 0.78
N ALA A 10 -8.62 -1.37 -0.08
CA ALA A 10 -9.75 -0.61 -0.61
C ALA A 10 -9.70 -0.63 -2.15
N PRO A 11 -10.83 -0.85 -2.84
CA PRO A 11 -10.89 -0.79 -4.30
C PRO A 11 -10.42 0.59 -4.81
N GLY A 12 -9.61 0.58 -5.87
CA GLY A 12 -9.09 1.81 -6.47
C GLY A 12 -7.99 2.52 -5.67
N ALA A 13 -7.57 1.97 -4.52
CA ALA A 13 -6.51 2.53 -3.69
C ALA A 13 -5.15 1.85 -3.95
N CYS A 14 -4.09 2.41 -3.37
CA CYS A 14 -2.71 1.92 -3.49
C CYS A 14 -2.48 0.47 -3.02
N SER A 15 -3.38 -0.08 -2.22
CA SER A 15 -3.39 -1.50 -1.85
C SER A 15 -3.48 -2.46 -3.04
N LEU A 16 -3.86 -1.97 -4.22
CA LEU A 16 -3.87 -2.75 -5.45
C LEU A 16 -2.47 -3.29 -5.79
N ALA A 17 -1.42 -2.49 -5.61
CA ALA A 17 -0.04 -2.93 -5.86
C ALA A 17 0.34 -4.12 -4.99
N THR A 18 -0.01 -4.10 -3.70
CA THR A 18 0.20 -5.25 -2.79
C THR A 18 -0.61 -6.46 -3.22
N HIS A 19 -1.86 -6.26 -3.64
CA HIS A 19 -2.72 -7.36 -4.10
C HIS A 19 -2.13 -8.03 -5.35
N ILE A 20 -1.65 -7.24 -6.32
CA ILE A 20 -0.98 -7.76 -7.52
C ILE A 20 0.25 -8.57 -7.10
N LEU A 21 1.10 -8.03 -6.23
CA LEU A 21 2.31 -8.69 -5.79
C LEU A 21 2.05 -10.04 -5.11
N LEU A 22 1.04 -10.12 -4.25
CA LEU A 22 0.63 -11.38 -3.61
C LEU A 22 0.21 -12.42 -4.66
N ARG A 23 -0.44 -11.99 -5.75
CA ARG A 23 -0.81 -12.86 -6.87
C ARG A 23 0.42 -13.31 -7.67
N GLU A 24 1.29 -12.38 -8.06
CA GLU A 24 2.49 -12.67 -8.84
C GLU A 24 3.47 -13.60 -8.10
N THR A 25 3.54 -13.48 -6.78
CA THR A 25 4.39 -14.34 -5.95
C THR A 25 3.76 -15.69 -5.60
N GLY A 26 2.49 -15.91 -5.94
CA GLY A 26 1.76 -17.11 -5.52
C GLY A 26 1.56 -17.23 -4.01
N THR A 27 1.79 -16.15 -3.26
CA THR A 27 1.64 -16.15 -1.79
C THR A 27 0.18 -16.33 -1.40
N PRO A 28 -0.18 -17.32 -0.57
CA PRO A 28 -1.57 -17.50 -0.10
C PRO A 28 -2.02 -16.31 0.75
N PHE A 29 -3.19 -15.75 0.43
CA PHE A 29 -3.73 -14.62 1.17
C PHE A 29 -5.26 -14.62 1.22
N MET A 30 -5.79 -13.89 2.18
CA MET A 30 -7.20 -13.52 2.30
C MET A 30 -7.36 -12.02 2.13
N LEU A 31 -8.53 -11.59 1.68
CA LEU A 31 -8.88 -10.19 1.48
C LEU A 31 -9.87 -9.73 2.54
N GLU A 32 -9.58 -8.60 3.16
CA GLU A 32 -10.52 -7.88 4.02
C GLU A 32 -10.70 -6.46 3.47
N LYS A 33 -11.91 -6.18 2.99
CA LYS A 33 -12.23 -4.86 2.44
C LYS A 33 -12.31 -3.82 3.55
N VAL A 34 -11.82 -2.62 3.27
CA VAL A 34 -11.88 -1.45 4.16
C VAL A 34 -12.63 -0.32 3.45
N ASP A 35 -13.55 0.28 4.16
CA ASP A 35 -14.09 1.60 3.83
C ASP A 35 -13.17 2.66 4.47
N THR A 36 -12.31 3.27 3.66
CA THR A 36 -11.34 4.26 4.14
C THR A 36 -11.95 5.61 4.51
N SER A 37 -13.19 5.87 4.11
CA SER A 37 -13.92 7.09 4.49
C SER A 37 -14.57 6.96 5.87
N LYS A 38 -15.03 5.77 6.21
CA LYS A 38 -15.64 5.45 7.50
C LYS A 38 -14.67 4.80 8.48
N HIS A 39 -13.51 4.39 8.00
CA HIS A 39 -12.52 3.62 8.74
C HIS A 39 -13.10 2.33 9.35
N THR A 40 -13.89 1.60 8.55
CA THR A 40 -14.50 0.33 8.96
C THR A 40 -14.05 -0.80 8.05
N THR A 41 -13.90 -2.00 8.62
CA THR A 41 -13.69 -3.23 7.85
C THR A 41 -15.00 -3.72 7.23
N GLY A 42 -14.93 -4.62 6.25
CA GLY A 42 -16.10 -5.26 5.63
C GLY A 42 -16.98 -6.00 6.64
N GLY A 43 -16.40 -6.50 7.72
CA GLY A 43 -17.12 -7.09 8.85
C GLY A 43 -17.69 -6.08 9.86
N GLY A 44 -17.54 -4.76 9.61
CA GLY A 44 -18.06 -3.70 10.48
C GLY A 44 -17.16 -3.34 11.66
N GLY A 45 -15.95 -3.90 11.74
CA GLY A 45 -14.98 -3.59 12.79
C GLY A 45 -14.31 -2.23 12.58
N ASP A 46 -13.81 -1.64 13.67
CA ASP A 46 -13.02 -0.40 13.64
C ASP A 46 -11.65 -0.64 13.00
N PHE A 47 -11.39 0.02 11.87
CA PHE A 47 -10.11 -0.10 11.18
C PHE A 47 -8.96 0.62 11.88
N TYR A 48 -9.23 1.63 12.70
CA TYR A 48 -8.17 2.26 13.51
C TYR A 48 -7.59 1.31 14.56
N ALA A 49 -8.35 0.34 15.05
CA ALA A 49 -7.83 -0.72 15.93
C ALA A 49 -6.85 -1.66 15.20
N ILE A 50 -6.89 -1.71 13.86
CA ILE A 50 -6.00 -2.50 13.02
C ILE A 50 -4.82 -1.66 12.54
N SER A 51 -5.10 -0.47 12.05
CA SER A 51 -4.13 0.50 11.54
C SER A 51 -4.39 1.88 12.14
N PRO A 52 -3.63 2.32 13.13
CA PRO A 52 -3.81 3.64 13.75
C PRO A 52 -3.69 4.81 12.75
N LYS A 53 -3.03 4.58 11.61
CA LYS A 53 -2.94 5.57 10.52
C LYS A 53 -4.22 5.63 9.67
N GLY A 54 -5.14 4.67 9.79
CA GLY A 54 -6.36 4.58 8.99
C GLY A 54 -6.14 4.36 7.50
N GLN A 55 -4.96 3.85 7.09
CA GLN A 55 -4.55 3.75 5.70
C GLN A 55 -4.32 2.30 5.27
N VAL A 56 -4.59 2.02 3.99
CA VAL A 56 -4.26 0.76 3.32
C VAL A 56 -3.04 0.96 2.41
N PRO A 57 -2.24 -0.09 2.07
CA PRO A 57 -2.40 -1.49 2.51
C PRO A 57 -1.95 -1.73 3.95
N VAL A 58 -2.56 -2.73 4.56
CA VAL A 58 -2.02 -3.39 5.75
C VAL A 58 -2.02 -4.88 5.46
N ILE A 59 -0.93 -5.58 5.77
CA ILE A 59 -0.95 -7.03 5.83
C ILE A 59 -0.91 -7.48 7.29
N GLU A 60 -1.67 -8.52 7.59
CA GLU A 60 -1.64 -9.21 8.88
C GLU A 60 -1.13 -10.62 8.66
N LEU A 61 -0.07 -10.96 9.37
CA LEU A 61 0.59 -12.26 9.31
C LEU A 61 -0.19 -13.29 10.13
N PRO A 62 0.10 -14.59 9.96
CA PRO A 62 -0.57 -15.65 10.73
C PRO A 62 -0.46 -15.53 12.24
N ASP A 63 0.60 -14.90 12.73
CA ASP A 63 0.86 -14.66 14.17
C ASP A 63 0.19 -13.38 14.69
N GLY A 64 -0.54 -12.66 13.83
CA GLY A 64 -1.18 -11.40 14.17
C GLY A 64 -0.28 -10.16 13.98
N THR A 65 0.98 -10.33 13.61
CA THR A 65 1.88 -9.20 13.31
C THR A 65 1.34 -8.43 12.10
N ARG A 66 1.34 -7.10 12.19
CA ARG A 66 0.86 -6.21 11.13
C ARG A 66 1.98 -5.39 10.53
N ILE A 67 2.01 -5.30 9.21
CA ILE A 67 2.98 -4.50 8.45
C ILE A 67 2.19 -3.51 7.61
N THR A 68 2.62 -2.25 7.64
CA THR A 68 2.04 -1.13 6.89
C THR A 68 3.06 -0.54 5.94
N GLU A 69 2.68 0.47 5.18
CA GLU A 69 3.46 1.15 4.13
C GLU A 69 3.69 0.26 2.91
N GLY A 70 3.09 0.65 1.78
CA GLY A 70 3.11 -0.12 0.54
C GLY A 70 4.49 -0.64 0.14
N PRO A 71 5.55 0.22 0.10
CA PRO A 71 6.91 -0.24 -0.22
C PRO A 71 7.48 -1.26 0.75
N VAL A 72 7.20 -1.12 2.05
CA VAL A 72 7.68 -2.07 3.08
C VAL A 72 6.95 -3.41 2.94
N VAL A 73 5.63 -3.36 2.75
CA VAL A 73 4.82 -4.55 2.49
C VAL A 73 5.29 -5.28 1.25
N ALA A 74 5.60 -4.54 0.17
CA ALA A 74 6.08 -5.12 -1.08
C ALA A 74 7.42 -5.85 -0.89
N GLN A 75 8.35 -5.25 -0.17
CA GLN A 75 9.63 -5.88 0.14
C GLN A 75 9.44 -7.16 0.96
N TYR A 76 8.63 -7.08 2.02
CA TYR A 76 8.35 -8.23 2.88
C TYR A 76 7.76 -9.41 2.10
N VAL A 77 6.74 -9.16 1.28
CA VAL A 77 6.07 -10.21 0.49
C VAL A 77 7.04 -10.85 -0.50
N ALA A 78 7.79 -10.03 -1.24
CA ALA A 78 8.72 -10.52 -2.26
C ALA A 78 9.90 -11.30 -1.64
N ASP A 79 10.47 -10.80 -0.55
CA ASP A 79 11.57 -11.46 0.16
C ASP A 79 11.12 -12.82 0.72
N ARG A 80 9.94 -12.86 1.35
CA ARG A 80 9.38 -14.10 1.90
C ARG A 80 9.07 -15.13 0.83
N ALA A 81 8.68 -14.70 -0.36
CA ALA A 81 8.41 -15.57 -1.51
C ALA A 81 9.67 -15.95 -2.30
N GLY A 82 10.83 -15.38 -2.00
CA GLY A 82 12.05 -15.56 -2.79
C GLY A 82 11.95 -15.01 -4.22
N ALA A 83 11.09 -14.00 -4.42
CA ALA A 83 10.78 -13.42 -5.73
C ALA A 83 11.86 -12.41 -6.18
N HIS A 84 13.09 -12.88 -6.37
CA HIS A 84 14.26 -12.03 -6.67
C HIS A 84 14.16 -11.28 -8.01
N THR A 85 13.32 -11.73 -8.93
CA THR A 85 13.05 -11.03 -10.20
C THR A 85 12.19 -9.78 -10.00
N LEU A 86 11.34 -9.77 -8.96
CA LEU A 86 10.50 -8.62 -8.59
C LEU A 86 11.20 -7.71 -7.59
N MET A 87 11.96 -8.32 -6.68
CA MET A 87 12.66 -7.62 -5.62
C MET A 87 14.06 -8.24 -5.45
N PRO A 88 15.13 -7.61 -5.98
CA PRO A 88 16.49 -8.10 -5.88
C PRO A 88 16.93 -8.38 -4.44
N PRO A 89 17.93 -9.24 -4.20
CA PRO A 89 18.38 -9.59 -2.86
C PRO A 89 18.74 -8.39 -2.00
N ALA A 90 18.39 -8.43 -0.72
CA ALA A 90 18.74 -7.37 0.23
C ALA A 90 20.26 -7.12 0.23
N GLY A 91 20.66 -5.85 0.27
CA GLY A 91 22.05 -5.42 0.23
C GLY A 91 22.66 -5.29 -1.17
N SER A 92 21.98 -5.75 -2.23
CA SER A 92 22.44 -5.52 -3.61
C SER A 92 22.18 -4.08 -4.06
N LEU A 93 22.96 -3.60 -5.03
CA LEU A 93 22.74 -2.28 -5.62
C LEU A 93 21.37 -2.19 -6.32
N GLU A 94 20.97 -3.27 -6.97
CA GLU A 94 19.69 -3.40 -7.66
C GLU A 94 18.51 -3.24 -6.67
N ARG A 95 18.64 -3.79 -5.45
CA ARG A 95 17.65 -3.57 -4.40
C ARG A 95 17.55 -2.09 -4.04
N TYR A 96 18.66 -1.39 -3.87
CA TYR A 96 18.64 0.04 -3.56
C TYR A 96 18.02 0.86 -4.68
N ARG A 97 18.22 0.49 -5.96
CA ARG A 97 17.54 1.14 -7.09
C ARG A 97 16.02 0.94 -7.03
N VAL A 98 15.54 -0.24 -6.67
CA VAL A 98 14.10 -0.46 -6.46
C VAL A 98 13.59 0.40 -5.30
N MET A 99 14.30 0.44 -4.18
CA MET A 99 13.91 1.25 -3.02
C MET A 99 13.91 2.75 -3.34
N GLU A 100 14.86 3.23 -4.12
CA GLU A 100 14.94 4.62 -4.62
C GLU A 100 13.66 4.99 -5.38
N TRP A 101 13.24 4.14 -6.33
CA TRP A 101 12.00 4.33 -7.06
C TRP A 101 10.75 4.22 -6.19
N GLN A 102 10.70 3.26 -5.30
CA GLN A 102 9.59 3.11 -4.36
C GLN A 102 9.43 4.35 -3.48
N ASN A 103 10.56 4.89 -2.98
CA ASN A 103 10.53 6.11 -2.18
C ASN A 103 10.09 7.32 -2.99
N TYR A 104 10.63 7.52 -4.20
CA TYR A 104 10.25 8.61 -5.09
C TYR A 104 8.75 8.55 -5.44
N VAL A 105 8.26 7.40 -5.87
CA VAL A 105 6.84 7.22 -6.20
C VAL A 105 5.94 7.52 -5.00
N THR A 106 6.31 7.05 -3.82
CA THR A 106 5.50 7.24 -2.60
C THR A 106 5.51 8.69 -2.12
N ALA A 107 6.68 9.31 -2.02
CA ALA A 107 6.84 10.64 -1.44
C ALA A 107 6.46 11.75 -2.43
N GLU A 108 6.88 11.62 -3.69
CA GLU A 108 6.80 12.70 -4.67
C GLU A 108 5.62 12.58 -5.64
N LEU A 109 5.18 11.37 -5.96
CA LEU A 109 4.04 11.18 -6.86
C LEU A 109 2.77 10.87 -6.09
N HIS A 110 2.68 9.69 -5.48
CA HIS A 110 1.44 9.22 -4.84
C HIS A 110 0.93 10.21 -3.78
N LYS A 111 1.78 10.62 -2.86
CA LYS A 111 1.40 11.55 -1.78
C LYS A 111 0.97 12.91 -2.30
N SER A 112 1.55 13.37 -3.39
CA SER A 112 1.21 14.67 -4.00
C SER A 112 -0.21 14.72 -4.58
N PHE A 113 -0.82 13.57 -4.90
CA PHE A 113 -2.22 13.52 -5.33
C PHE A 113 -3.23 13.64 -4.19
N THR A 114 -2.82 13.44 -2.94
CA THR A 114 -3.72 13.43 -1.78
C THR A 114 -4.66 14.65 -1.73
N PRO A 115 -4.20 15.90 -1.92
CA PRO A 115 -5.09 17.06 -1.85
C PRO A 115 -6.20 17.06 -2.90
N LEU A 116 -6.02 16.36 -4.03
CA LEU A 116 -7.04 16.31 -5.09
C LEU A 116 -8.28 15.51 -4.66
N PHE A 117 -8.14 14.61 -3.68
CA PHE A 117 -9.22 13.80 -3.15
C PHE A 117 -9.92 14.41 -1.94
N HIS A 118 -9.34 15.48 -1.33
CA HIS A 118 -9.97 16.15 -0.20
C HIS A 118 -11.13 17.05 -0.64
N GLY A 119 -12.26 16.94 0.07
CA GLY A 119 -13.45 17.76 -0.18
C GLY A 119 -13.24 19.25 0.13
N ASP A 120 -12.36 19.54 1.08
CA ASP A 120 -12.09 20.90 1.57
C ASP A 120 -11.18 21.72 0.64
N VAL A 121 -10.59 21.11 -0.37
CA VAL A 121 -9.76 21.80 -1.36
C VAL A 121 -10.65 22.27 -2.51
N ASP A 122 -10.71 23.61 -2.74
CA ASP A 122 -11.52 24.18 -3.81
C ASP A 122 -11.02 23.80 -5.23
N ALA A 123 -11.90 23.98 -6.23
CA ALA A 123 -11.63 23.57 -7.60
C ALA A 123 -10.43 24.31 -8.23
N THR A 124 -10.22 25.59 -7.87
CA THR A 124 -9.10 26.40 -8.39
C THR A 124 -7.77 25.88 -7.87
N ALA A 125 -7.71 25.60 -6.57
CA ALA A 125 -6.52 25.02 -5.93
C ALA A 125 -6.23 23.62 -6.51
N LYS A 126 -7.24 22.77 -6.69
CA LYS A 126 -7.08 21.44 -7.34
C LYS A 126 -6.51 21.55 -8.74
N LYS A 127 -7.00 22.51 -9.56
CA LYS A 127 -6.49 22.75 -10.91
C LYS A 127 -5.02 23.17 -10.89
N ALA A 128 -4.64 24.08 -10.01
CA ALA A 128 -3.26 24.52 -9.87
C ALA A 128 -2.33 23.36 -9.42
N LEU A 129 -2.75 22.56 -8.46
CA LEU A 129 -2.01 21.38 -8.00
C LEU A 129 -1.85 20.35 -9.13
N ALA A 130 -2.90 20.04 -9.88
CA ALA A 130 -2.84 19.13 -11.01
C ALA A 130 -1.84 19.61 -12.09
N ALA A 131 -1.80 20.91 -12.37
CA ALA A 131 -0.84 21.48 -13.32
C ALA A 131 0.62 21.34 -12.86
N VAL A 132 0.87 21.38 -11.56
CA VAL A 132 2.21 21.11 -10.98
C VAL A 132 2.57 19.64 -11.08
N LEU A 133 1.63 18.75 -10.77
CA LEU A 133 1.84 17.30 -10.82
C LEU A 133 2.14 16.79 -12.22
N CYS A 134 1.52 17.36 -13.24
CA CYS A 134 1.78 17.01 -14.65
C CYS A 134 3.20 17.36 -15.14
N LYS A 135 3.99 18.08 -14.34
CA LYS A 135 5.38 18.43 -14.66
C LYS A 135 6.41 17.52 -13.99
N LYS A 136 5.99 16.62 -13.11
CA LYS A 136 6.84 15.62 -12.43
C LYS A 136 6.97 14.36 -13.28
#